data_9b94b27822f4cb9967615ff0ec622a84
#
_entry.id   9b94b27822f4cb9967615ff0ec622a84
#
_cell.length_a   1.000
_cell.length_b   1.000
_cell.length_c   1.000
_cell.angle_alpha   90.00
_cell.angle_beta   90.00
_cell.angle_gamma   90.00
#
_symmetry.space_group_name_H-M   'P 1'
#
loop_
_entity.id
_entity.type
_entity.pdbx_description
1 polymer ?
#
loop_
_entity_poly.entity_id
_entity_poly.type
_entity_poly.pdbx_seq_one_letter_code
_entity_poly.pdbx_strand_id
1 'polypeptide(L)'
;MRRIFITIALLTLPLIAQGIEDKLYKQHGTYKIFFTAFNSSFLSPEIANANNIVRGKDKGMVNISVMEELAVGVPSSVTGRVFNILQQSRELKFVAVKEGRSLYYLAPFEFENEDYLTFKITIQTNDGKPSYPYDFKFQKKMYHD
;
A
#
# COMPACT_ATOMS: atom_id res chain seq x y z
N MET A 1 69.86 2.91 -18.35
CA MET A 1 68.56 3.65 -18.23
C MET A 1 67.47 2.66 -17.92
N ARG A 2 66.96 2.75 -16.69
CA ARG A 2 65.80 1.94 -16.24
C ARG A 2 64.52 2.70 -16.59
N ARG A 3 63.73 2.20 -17.53
CA ARG A 3 62.38 2.73 -17.78
C ARG A 3 61.42 2.11 -16.79
N ILE A 4 60.93 2.93 -15.88
CA ILE A 4 59.88 2.54 -14.93
C ILE A 4 58.53 2.72 -15.65
N PHE A 5 57.89 1.61 -16.01
CA PHE A 5 56.49 1.64 -16.43
C PHE A 5 55.61 1.68 -15.21
N ILE A 6 55.02 2.84 -14.95
CA ILE A 6 53.96 2.97 -13.94
C ILE A 6 52.68 2.49 -14.59
N THR A 7 52.27 1.29 -14.27
CA THR A 7 50.94 0.76 -14.63
C THR A 7 49.92 1.37 -13.69
N ILE A 8 49.20 2.36 -14.19
CA ILE A 8 48.03 2.88 -13.46
C ILE A 8 46.92 1.85 -13.59
N ALA A 9 46.70 1.06 -12.54
CA ALA A 9 45.53 0.20 -12.42
C ALA A 9 44.32 1.11 -12.19
N LEU A 10 43.55 1.31 -13.25
CA LEU A 10 42.26 1.98 -13.15
C LEU A 10 41.28 1.07 -12.38
N LEU A 11 41.12 1.33 -11.12
CA LEU A 11 40.12 0.63 -10.25
C LEU A 11 38.74 1.11 -10.68
N THR A 12 38.12 0.42 -11.60
CA THR A 12 36.70 0.63 -11.91
C THR A 12 35.87 0.02 -10.78
N LEU A 13 35.47 0.86 -9.83
CA LEU A 13 34.47 0.50 -8.87
C LEU A 13 33.14 0.32 -9.63
N PRO A 14 32.49 -0.85 -9.54
CA PRO A 14 31.15 -0.96 -10.06
C PRO A 14 30.25 -0.02 -9.26
N LEU A 15 29.69 0.98 -9.93
CA LEU A 15 28.56 1.72 -9.38
C LEU A 15 27.41 0.71 -9.26
N ILE A 16 27.25 0.16 -8.07
CA ILE A 16 26.02 -0.55 -7.74
C ILE A 16 24.97 0.54 -7.65
N ALA A 17 24.21 0.72 -8.72
CA ALA A 17 23.00 1.48 -8.67
C ALA A 17 22.06 0.72 -7.73
N GLN A 18 22.01 1.13 -6.46
CA GLN A 18 20.94 0.71 -5.56
C GLN A 18 19.67 1.38 -6.07
N GLY A 19 18.93 0.66 -6.94
CA GLY A 19 17.57 1.02 -7.24
C GLY A 19 16.81 1.00 -5.91
N ILE A 20 16.23 2.14 -5.51
CA ILE A 20 15.21 2.18 -4.47
C ILE A 20 14.03 1.43 -5.06
N GLU A 21 13.91 0.16 -4.79
CA GLU A 21 12.68 -0.57 -5.05
C GLU A 21 11.66 -0.06 -4.04
N ASP A 22 10.79 0.83 -4.50
CA ASP A 22 9.57 1.17 -3.77
C ASP A 22 8.72 -0.08 -3.69
N LYS A 23 8.88 -0.81 -2.59
CA LYS A 23 8.07 -2.00 -2.35
C LYS A 23 6.64 -1.57 -2.14
N LEU A 24 5.75 -1.95 -3.07
CA LEU A 24 4.31 -1.71 -3.00
C LEU A 24 3.61 -2.64 -2.00
N TYR A 25 4.36 -3.37 -1.21
CA TYR A 25 3.84 -4.30 -0.21
C TYR A 25 4.74 -4.36 1.02
N LYS A 26 4.13 -4.81 2.12
CA LYS A 26 4.84 -5.19 3.35
C LYS A 26 4.90 -6.71 3.44
N GLN A 27 6.01 -7.22 3.96
CA GLN A 27 6.18 -8.65 4.23
C GLN A 27 5.92 -8.93 5.71
N HIS A 28 5.03 -9.87 5.99
CA HIS A 28 4.76 -10.35 7.35
C HIS A 28 4.72 -11.87 7.33
N GLY A 29 5.80 -12.51 7.78
CA GLY A 29 5.96 -13.96 7.63
C GLY A 29 5.96 -14.35 6.15
N THR A 30 5.08 -15.26 5.77
CA THR A 30 4.87 -15.69 4.38
C THR A 30 3.88 -14.81 3.61
N TYR A 31 3.23 -13.86 4.29
CA TYR A 31 2.22 -12.99 3.69
C TYR A 31 2.83 -11.73 3.10
N LYS A 32 2.32 -11.36 1.93
CA LYS A 32 2.56 -10.06 1.31
C LYS A 32 1.31 -9.21 1.44
N ILE A 33 1.47 -8.02 1.99
CA ILE A 33 0.37 -7.09 2.22
C ILE A 33 0.53 -5.94 1.25
N PHE A 34 -0.30 -5.93 0.22
CA PHE A 34 -0.35 -4.85 -0.75
C PHE A 34 -1.23 -3.74 -0.22
N PHE A 35 -0.81 -2.51 -0.44
CA PHE A 35 -1.52 -1.33 0.03
C PHE A 35 -1.44 -0.22 -1.01
N THR A 36 -2.53 0.50 -1.17
CA THR A 36 -2.56 1.71 -1.99
C THR A 36 -3.70 2.62 -1.55
N ALA A 37 -3.55 3.90 -1.83
CA ALA A 37 -4.63 4.87 -1.74
C ALA A 37 -4.79 5.56 -3.09
N PHE A 38 -6.02 5.76 -3.52
CA PHE A 38 -6.32 6.33 -4.83
C PHE A 38 -7.63 7.12 -4.80
N ASN A 39 -7.84 7.94 -5.81
CA ASN A 39 -9.08 8.70 -5.96
C ASN A 39 -10.25 7.75 -6.27
N SER A 40 -11.38 7.99 -5.65
CA SER A 40 -12.57 7.14 -5.83
C SER A 40 -13.07 7.08 -7.26
N SER A 41 -12.73 8.06 -8.10
CA SER A 41 -13.05 8.07 -9.53
C SER A 41 -12.43 6.90 -10.32
N PHE A 42 -11.34 6.32 -9.80
CA PHE A 42 -10.72 5.13 -10.40
C PHE A 42 -11.48 3.84 -10.11
N LEU A 43 -12.40 3.86 -9.14
CA LEU A 43 -13.24 2.71 -8.84
C LEU A 43 -14.37 2.62 -9.86
N SER A 44 -14.65 1.43 -10.39
CA SER A 44 -15.75 1.26 -11.35
C SER A 44 -17.09 1.59 -10.71
N PRO A 45 -18.05 2.15 -11.48
CA PRO A 45 -19.39 2.43 -10.97
C PRO A 45 -20.10 1.19 -10.41
N GLU A 46 -19.90 0.04 -11.02
CA GLU A 46 -20.51 -1.23 -10.62
C GLU A 46 -20.02 -1.67 -9.24
N ILE A 47 -18.71 -1.61 -9.00
CA ILE A 47 -18.13 -1.96 -7.70
C ILE A 47 -18.56 -0.95 -6.65
N ALA A 48 -18.55 0.33 -6.97
CA ALA A 48 -18.98 1.37 -6.04
C ALA A 48 -20.44 1.17 -5.62
N ASN A 49 -21.34 0.95 -6.56
CA ASN A 49 -22.76 0.73 -6.30
C ASN A 49 -23.02 -0.56 -5.49
N ALA A 50 -22.33 -1.65 -5.84
CA ALA A 50 -22.49 -2.93 -5.15
C ALA A 50 -22.04 -2.88 -3.67
N ASN A 51 -21.16 -1.95 -3.32
CA ASN A 51 -20.61 -1.82 -1.98
C ASN A 51 -21.03 -0.51 -1.26
N ASN A 52 -22.02 0.20 -1.79
CA ASN A 52 -22.51 1.46 -1.25
C ASN A 52 -21.41 2.53 -1.07
N ILE A 53 -20.48 2.58 -2.01
CA ILE A 53 -19.38 3.53 -2.04
C ILE A 53 -19.79 4.74 -2.87
N VAL A 54 -19.72 5.93 -2.27
CA VAL A 54 -19.96 7.19 -2.96
C VAL A 54 -18.64 7.69 -3.54
N ARG A 55 -18.62 7.94 -4.87
CA ARG A 55 -17.46 8.54 -5.56
C ARG A 55 -17.58 10.05 -5.56
N GLY A 56 -16.44 10.73 -5.54
CA GLY A 56 -16.35 12.18 -5.63
C GLY A 56 -14.91 12.65 -5.74
N LYS A 57 -14.70 13.89 -6.18
CA LYS A 57 -13.37 14.49 -6.34
C LYS A 57 -12.59 14.63 -5.04
N ASP A 58 -13.31 14.72 -3.92
CA ASP A 58 -12.79 14.83 -2.55
C ASP A 58 -12.80 13.50 -1.80
N LYS A 59 -13.10 12.41 -2.50
CA LYS A 59 -13.22 11.07 -1.92
C LYS A 59 -12.14 10.14 -2.46
N GLY A 60 -11.43 9.52 -1.56
CA GLY A 60 -10.41 8.52 -1.85
C GLY A 60 -10.80 7.14 -1.33
N MET A 61 -10.03 6.17 -1.74
CA MET A 61 -10.14 4.78 -1.32
C MET A 61 -8.79 4.27 -0.86
N VAL A 62 -8.77 3.56 0.25
CA VAL A 62 -7.64 2.70 0.63
C VAL A 62 -7.97 1.30 0.17
N ASN A 63 -7.01 0.64 -0.46
CA ASN A 63 -7.09 -0.78 -0.80
C ASN A 63 -5.99 -1.54 -0.08
N ILE A 64 -6.38 -2.56 0.65
CA ILE A 64 -5.48 -3.52 1.31
C ILE A 64 -5.78 -4.91 0.74
N SER A 65 -4.74 -5.62 0.36
CA SER A 65 -4.85 -7.00 -0.12
C SER A 65 -3.76 -7.85 0.51
N VAL A 66 -4.15 -8.94 1.14
CA VAL A 66 -3.22 -9.89 1.79
C VAL A 66 -3.13 -11.13 0.94
N MET A 67 -1.93 -11.52 0.56
CA MET A 67 -1.66 -12.67 -0.29
C MET A 67 -0.52 -13.50 0.29
N GLU A 68 -0.63 -14.82 0.20
CA GLU A 68 0.47 -15.75 0.41
C GLU A 68 0.92 -16.29 -0.96
N GLU A 69 -0.05 -16.66 -1.78
CA GLU A 69 0.11 -17.03 -3.17
C GLU A 69 -0.41 -15.89 -4.06
N LEU A 70 0.29 -15.58 -5.15
CA LEU A 70 -0.08 -14.48 -6.04
C LEU A 70 -1.52 -14.61 -6.56
N ALA A 71 -2.27 -13.50 -6.50
CA ALA A 71 -3.66 -13.37 -6.90
C ALA A 71 -4.66 -14.22 -6.08
N VAL A 72 -4.21 -14.83 -4.99
CA VAL A 72 -5.09 -15.54 -4.05
C VAL A 72 -5.16 -14.74 -2.76
N GLY A 73 -6.34 -14.17 -2.50
CA GLY A 73 -6.60 -13.39 -1.30
C GLY A 73 -6.66 -14.24 -0.04
N VAL A 74 -6.03 -13.76 1.02
CA VAL A 74 -6.10 -14.36 2.35
C VAL A 74 -7.14 -13.60 3.18
N PRO A 75 -8.20 -14.24 3.66
CA PRO A 75 -9.17 -13.60 4.55
C PRO A 75 -8.47 -13.00 5.77
N SER A 76 -8.81 -11.76 6.09
CA SER A 76 -8.16 -11.02 7.16
C SER A 76 -9.13 -10.07 7.84
N SER A 77 -8.82 -9.69 9.08
CA SER A 77 -9.39 -8.53 9.73
C SER A 77 -8.52 -7.33 9.42
N VAL A 78 -9.10 -6.27 8.88
CA VAL A 78 -8.39 -5.05 8.52
C VAL A 78 -9.06 -3.86 9.20
N THR A 79 -8.29 -3.11 9.96
CA THR A 79 -8.72 -1.88 10.62
C THR A 79 -7.68 -0.80 10.38
N GLY A 80 -8.07 0.45 10.55
CA GLY A 80 -7.12 1.54 10.41
C GLY A 80 -7.72 2.91 10.62
N ARG A 81 -6.85 3.90 10.57
CA ARG A 81 -7.17 5.32 10.64
C ARG A 81 -6.32 6.11 9.66
N VAL A 82 -6.89 7.18 9.14
CA VAL A 82 -6.17 8.15 8.31
C VAL A 82 -5.95 9.44 9.09
N PHE A 83 -4.74 9.99 9.00
CA PHE A 83 -4.30 11.20 9.70
C PHE A 83 -3.86 12.25 8.68
N ASN A 84 -4.25 13.50 8.91
CA ASN A 84 -3.68 14.63 8.18
C ASN A 84 -2.43 15.18 8.90
N ILE A 85 -1.81 16.23 8.36
CA ILE A 85 -0.61 16.83 8.96
C ILE A 85 -0.86 17.49 10.31
N LEU A 86 -2.10 17.85 10.62
CA LEU A 86 -2.52 18.40 11.91
C LEU A 86 -2.84 17.30 12.92
N GLN A 87 -2.61 16.02 12.58
CA GLN A 87 -2.93 14.87 13.41
C GLN A 87 -4.42 14.68 13.70
N GLN A 88 -5.28 15.30 12.93
CA GLN A 88 -6.70 14.97 12.92
C GLN A 88 -6.87 13.63 12.23
N SER A 89 -7.72 12.77 12.77
CA SER A 89 -7.88 11.41 12.26
C SER A 89 -9.33 11.00 12.11
N ARG A 90 -9.54 10.06 11.19
CA ARG A 90 -10.81 9.37 10.99
C ARG A 90 -10.59 7.88 10.89
N GLU A 91 -11.55 7.12 11.38
CA GLU A 91 -11.56 5.67 11.25
C GLU A 91 -11.77 5.28 9.79
N LEU A 92 -11.03 4.28 9.35
CA LEU A 92 -11.23 3.62 8.07
C LEU A 92 -12.12 2.39 8.28
N LYS A 93 -13.25 2.36 7.60
CA LYS A 93 -14.19 1.23 7.65
C LYS A 93 -14.04 0.38 6.40
N PHE A 94 -13.35 -0.73 6.54
CA PHE A 94 -13.06 -1.63 5.42
C PHE A 94 -14.23 -2.54 5.10
N VAL A 95 -14.52 -2.68 3.81
CA VAL A 95 -15.44 -3.68 3.26
C VAL A 95 -14.66 -4.66 2.39
N ALA A 96 -14.99 -5.94 2.47
CA ALA A 96 -14.38 -6.97 1.65
C ALA A 96 -15.05 -7.00 0.27
N VAL A 97 -14.24 -6.98 -0.78
CA VAL A 97 -14.68 -7.11 -2.17
C VAL A 97 -13.98 -8.30 -2.77
N LYS A 98 -14.74 -9.29 -3.21
CA LYS A 98 -14.21 -10.52 -3.78
C LYS A 98 -14.41 -10.54 -5.29
N GLU A 99 -13.32 -10.77 -6.02
CA GLU A 99 -13.32 -10.96 -7.48
C GLU A 99 -12.57 -12.25 -7.82
N GLY A 100 -13.31 -13.31 -8.15
CA GLY A 100 -12.72 -14.62 -8.37
C GLY A 100 -12.00 -15.12 -7.11
N ARG A 101 -10.68 -15.34 -7.20
CA ARG A 101 -9.82 -15.73 -6.08
C ARG A 101 -9.18 -14.53 -5.38
N SER A 102 -9.29 -13.35 -5.97
CA SER A 102 -8.78 -12.11 -5.39
C SER A 102 -9.72 -11.57 -4.33
N LEU A 103 -9.15 -10.97 -3.29
CA LEU A 103 -9.88 -10.40 -2.18
C LEU A 103 -9.27 -9.03 -1.85
N TYR A 104 -10.10 -8.00 -1.91
CA TYR A 104 -9.73 -6.62 -1.63
C TYR A 104 -10.48 -6.12 -0.41
N TYR A 105 -9.80 -5.36 0.44
CA TYR A 105 -10.40 -4.62 1.54
C TYR A 105 -10.34 -3.15 1.20
N LEU A 106 -11.50 -2.54 0.98
CA LEU A 106 -11.65 -1.15 0.56
C LEU A 106 -12.23 -0.30 1.67
N ALA A 107 -11.65 0.85 1.93
CA ALA A 107 -12.17 1.82 2.88
C ALA A 107 -12.21 3.22 2.26
N PRO A 108 -13.36 3.91 2.29
CA PRO A 108 -13.45 5.29 1.83
C PRO A 108 -12.85 6.26 2.83
N PHE A 109 -12.31 7.36 2.34
CA PHE A 109 -11.91 8.50 3.14
C PHE A 109 -12.16 9.80 2.37
N GLU A 110 -12.27 10.89 3.11
CA GLU A 110 -12.34 12.23 2.53
C GLU A 110 -11.01 12.95 2.67
N PHE A 111 -10.69 13.81 1.70
CA PHE A 111 -9.46 14.58 1.72
C PHE A 111 -9.64 15.93 1.03
N GLU A 112 -8.81 16.90 1.42
CA GLU A 112 -8.67 18.17 0.74
C GLU A 112 -7.59 18.09 -0.34
N ASN A 113 -7.66 18.98 -1.33
CA ASN A 113 -6.65 19.00 -2.38
C ASN A 113 -5.25 19.22 -1.78
N GLU A 114 -4.27 18.43 -2.24
CA GLU A 114 -2.89 18.46 -1.77
C GLU A 114 -2.69 17.99 -0.33
N ASP A 115 -3.67 17.32 0.26
CA ASP A 115 -3.52 16.70 1.59
C ASP A 115 -2.42 15.65 1.60
N TYR A 116 -1.51 15.77 2.56
CA TYR A 116 -0.51 14.74 2.86
C TYR A 116 -1.02 13.87 4.00
N LEU A 117 -1.39 12.63 3.67
CA LEU A 117 -2.08 11.73 4.58
C LEU A 117 -1.19 10.58 5.03
N THR A 118 -1.33 10.22 6.30
CA THR A 118 -0.73 9.02 6.88
C THR A 118 -1.83 8.02 7.19
N PHE A 119 -1.70 6.82 6.65
CA PHE A 119 -2.59 5.70 6.89
C PHE A 119 -1.93 4.72 7.86
N LYS A 120 -2.57 4.48 8.99
CA LYS A 120 -2.13 3.49 9.98
C LYS A 120 -3.08 2.31 9.94
N ILE A 121 -2.56 1.15 9.60
CA ILE A 121 -3.32 -0.05 9.31
C ILE A 121 -2.90 -1.18 10.24
N THR A 122 -3.87 -1.92 10.72
CA THR A 122 -3.67 -3.17 11.46
C THR A 122 -4.36 -4.30 10.69
N ILE A 123 -3.63 -5.35 10.41
CA ILE A 123 -4.20 -6.56 9.82
C ILE A 123 -3.95 -7.77 10.71
N GLN A 124 -4.89 -8.70 10.66
CA GLN A 124 -4.72 -10.03 11.24
C GLN A 124 -5.33 -11.05 10.29
N THR A 125 -4.53 -11.99 9.81
CA THR A 125 -5.00 -13.04 8.90
C THR A 125 -5.97 -13.98 9.60
N ASN A 126 -6.96 -14.47 8.85
CA ASN A 126 -7.99 -15.38 9.33
C ASN A 126 -8.15 -16.54 8.33
N ASP A 127 -7.09 -17.32 8.20
CA ASP A 127 -6.99 -18.46 7.27
C ASP A 127 -6.95 -19.82 7.98
N GLY A 128 -7.28 -19.85 9.28
CA GLY A 128 -7.24 -21.05 10.10
C GLY A 128 -5.86 -21.38 10.70
N LYS A 129 -4.83 -20.61 10.36
CA LYS A 129 -3.49 -20.70 10.95
C LYS A 129 -3.35 -19.73 12.14
N PRO A 130 -2.42 -20.01 13.09
CA PRO A 130 -2.10 -19.03 14.13
C PRO A 130 -1.69 -17.69 13.54
N SER A 131 -2.23 -16.61 14.07
CA SER A 131 -2.08 -15.27 13.50
C SER A 131 -1.92 -14.25 14.62
N TYR A 132 -1.09 -13.24 14.37
CA TYR A 132 -0.86 -12.11 15.27
C TYR A 132 -1.16 -10.82 14.52
N PRO A 133 -1.71 -9.80 15.20
CA PRO A 133 -1.89 -8.48 14.59
C PRO A 133 -0.58 -7.92 14.05
N TYR A 134 -0.64 -7.36 12.87
CA TYR A 134 0.48 -6.68 12.23
C TYR A 134 0.11 -5.24 11.93
N ASP A 135 0.90 -4.31 12.44
CA ASP A 135 0.70 -2.88 12.26
C ASP A 135 1.70 -2.34 11.25
N PHE A 136 1.21 -1.53 10.33
CA PHE A 136 2.06 -0.78 9.41
C PHE A 136 1.44 0.57 9.08
N LYS A 137 2.25 1.45 8.51
CA LYS A 137 1.80 2.75 8.04
C LYS A 137 2.38 3.05 6.67
N PHE A 138 1.66 3.84 5.91
CA PHE A 138 2.13 4.41 4.67
C PHE A 138 1.58 5.83 4.50
N GLN A 139 2.20 6.60 3.62
CA GLN A 139 1.86 8.00 3.41
C GLN A 139 1.60 8.24 1.93
N LYS A 140 0.68 9.16 1.66
CA LYS A 140 0.41 9.61 0.30
C LYS A 140 -0.12 11.03 0.30
N LYS A 141 0.35 11.83 -0.64
CA LYS A 141 -0.23 13.13 -0.98
C LYS A 141 -1.35 12.91 -1.98
N MET A 142 -2.53 13.42 -1.66
CA MET A 142 -3.74 13.25 -2.45
C MET A 142 -4.10 14.56 -3.16
N TYR A 143 -4.51 14.42 -4.41
CA TYR A 143 -4.95 15.54 -5.25
C TYR A 143 -6.38 15.30 -5.71
N HIS A 144 -7.19 16.36 -5.76
CA HIS A 144 -8.49 16.31 -6.44
C HIS A 144 -8.31 16.00 -7.93
N ASP A 145 -9.27 15.31 -8.50
CA ASP A 145 -9.33 15.08 -9.95
C ASP A 145 -9.56 16.37 -10.73
#